data_59bea8d982c88b77e1f70d5bd9e0e2c8
#
_entry.id   59bea8d982c88b77e1f70d5bd9e0e2c8
#
_cell.length_a   1.000
_cell.length_b   1.000
_cell.length_c   1.000
_cell.angle_alpha   90.00
_cell.angle_beta   90.00
_cell.angle_gamma   90.00
#
_symmetry.space_group_name_H-M   'P 1'
#
loop_
_entity.id
_entity.type
_entity.pdbx_description
1 polymer ?
#
loop_
_entity_poly.entity_id
_entity_poly.type
_entity_poly.pdbx_seq_one_letter_code
_entity_poly.pdbx_strand_id
1 'polypeptide(L)'
;MIDISGHLRPYRNELGFEDNTTDFVINCCGYQHFLTKDFSRLRPNGRLDFQLIYISNGCGYFKLNHQWIKREKGDIQIFLPGERQEYTYYAKDTSEVFWIHFTGKNCKKLLEEYDIHSCHIGENILFKTLFQEIILELQLKKYGFEAYIASNFIKLLISFNRTLLNEKYSAHTNFALDRLILELNQHYQDFWSIEKMAEYCNLSQDYLSHLFKKEYHITPMKYLSQIRINKAKDFLAYENLPISEVSYLVGYSDPLYFSRTFKKSEQVSPQQYRRDILQIHTPFHTYEV
;
A
#
# COMPACT_ATOMS: atom_id res chain seq x y z
N MET A 1 18.22 -14.09 24.46
CA MET A 1 17.37 -13.10 23.78
C MET A 1 18.21 -12.36 22.78
N ILE A 2 17.76 -12.26 21.53
CA ILE A 2 18.29 -11.34 20.53
C ILE A 2 17.47 -10.06 20.64
N ASP A 3 18.12 -8.90 20.71
CA ASP A 3 17.48 -7.58 20.78
C ASP A 3 18.23 -6.62 19.85
N ILE A 4 17.56 -6.19 18.78
CA ILE A 4 18.08 -5.28 17.78
C ILE A 4 17.13 -4.09 17.70
N SER A 5 17.65 -2.86 17.88
CA SER A 5 16.80 -1.68 17.85
C SER A 5 17.52 -0.45 17.30
N GLY A 6 16.74 0.47 16.77
CA GLY A 6 17.14 1.81 16.40
C GLY A 6 16.34 2.85 17.17
N HIS A 7 16.96 3.99 17.49
CA HIS A 7 16.37 5.06 18.30
C HIS A 7 16.59 6.42 17.63
N LEU A 8 15.56 7.25 17.63
CA LEU A 8 15.64 8.63 17.13
C LEU A 8 16.65 9.44 17.97
N ARG A 9 16.52 9.38 19.29
CA ARG A 9 17.41 10.05 20.23
C ARG A 9 18.61 9.17 20.62
N PRO A 10 19.75 9.77 21.03
CA PRO A 10 20.96 9.00 21.36
C PRO A 10 20.79 8.10 22.59
N TYR A 11 19.80 8.36 23.44
CA TYR A 11 19.55 7.60 24.65
C TYR A 11 18.15 6.97 24.62
N ARG A 12 18.05 5.77 25.18
CA ARG A 12 16.79 5.06 25.36
C ARG A 12 16.06 5.66 26.56
N ASN A 13 14.83 6.12 26.34
CA ASN A 13 13.91 6.51 27.40
C ASN A 13 12.86 5.41 27.59
N GLU A 14 12.82 4.77 28.76
CA GLU A 14 11.90 3.67 29.05
C GLU A 14 10.41 4.10 29.04
N LEU A 15 10.14 5.35 29.39
CA LEU A 15 8.80 5.92 29.36
C LEU A 15 8.43 6.49 28.00
N GLY A 16 9.38 6.54 27.06
CA GLY A 16 9.20 7.25 25.79
C GLY A 16 9.23 8.75 25.95
N PHE A 17 8.80 9.45 24.93
CA PHE A 17 8.59 10.90 24.97
C PHE A 17 7.37 11.28 24.13
N GLU A 18 6.74 12.36 24.51
CA GLU A 18 5.62 12.96 23.80
C GLU A 18 6.13 14.09 22.91
N ASP A 19 5.60 14.18 21.70
CA ASP A 19 5.79 15.29 20.79
C ASP A 19 4.42 15.67 20.20
N ASN A 20 3.91 16.82 20.61
CA ASN A 20 2.64 17.36 20.14
C ASN A 20 2.83 18.47 19.09
N THR A 21 4.06 18.70 18.63
CA THR A 21 4.40 19.74 17.65
C THR A 21 4.35 19.21 16.22
N THR A 22 4.70 17.95 16.02
CA THR A 22 4.69 17.28 14.73
C THR A 22 3.40 16.48 14.50
N ASP A 23 3.11 16.14 13.24
CA ASP A 23 1.98 15.30 12.90
C ASP A 23 2.16 13.89 13.44
N PHE A 24 3.32 13.28 13.20
CA PHE A 24 3.80 12.08 13.86
C PHE A 24 5.32 11.94 13.70
N VAL A 25 5.94 11.23 14.62
CA VAL A 25 7.36 10.91 14.63
C VAL A 25 7.59 9.52 15.23
N ILE A 26 8.53 8.79 14.65
CA ILE A 26 8.94 7.47 15.15
C ILE A 26 10.04 7.65 16.19
N ASN A 27 9.78 7.24 17.43
CA ASN A 27 10.72 7.35 18.54
C ASN A 27 11.80 6.26 18.51
N CYS A 28 11.38 5.05 18.27
CA CYS A 28 12.25 3.88 18.14
C CYS A 28 11.50 2.69 17.54
N CYS A 29 12.26 1.78 16.98
CA CYS A 29 11.76 0.53 16.41
C CYS A 29 12.76 -0.59 16.74
N GLY A 30 12.25 -1.82 16.93
CA GLY A 30 13.13 -2.93 17.23
C GLY A 30 12.52 -4.30 16.94
N TYR A 31 13.40 -5.28 17.01
CA TYR A 31 13.13 -6.70 16.87
C TYR A 31 13.68 -7.43 18.11
N GLN A 32 12.90 -8.35 18.66
CA GLN A 32 13.30 -9.20 19.77
C GLN A 32 12.94 -10.65 19.47
N HIS A 33 13.87 -11.57 19.83
CA HIS A 33 13.69 -13.02 19.76
C HIS A 33 14.01 -13.64 21.12
N PHE A 34 13.01 -14.27 21.71
CA PHE A 34 13.07 -14.84 23.08
C PHE A 34 13.38 -16.33 23.00
N LEU A 35 14.66 -16.72 23.18
CA LEU A 35 15.15 -18.10 23.03
C LEU A 35 15.46 -18.81 24.35
N THR A 36 16.00 -18.08 25.33
CA THR A 36 16.65 -18.69 26.48
C THR A 36 16.11 -18.25 27.83
N LYS A 37 15.42 -17.12 27.88
CA LYS A 37 14.86 -16.58 29.15
C LYS A 37 13.51 -15.97 28.84
N ASP A 38 12.60 -16.15 29.79
CA ASP A 38 11.33 -15.46 29.80
C ASP A 38 11.54 -13.95 29.93
N PHE A 39 10.67 -13.18 29.30
CA PHE A 39 10.69 -11.75 29.37
C PHE A 39 9.32 -11.24 29.80
N SER A 40 9.29 -10.40 30.83
CA SER A 40 8.08 -9.75 31.30
C SER A 40 8.27 -8.24 31.36
N ARG A 41 7.22 -7.52 31.07
CA ARG A 41 7.19 -6.06 31.17
C ARG A 41 5.94 -5.62 31.92
N LEU A 42 6.16 -4.78 32.92
CA LEU A 42 5.09 -4.10 33.65
C LEU A 42 5.37 -2.59 33.65
N ARG A 43 4.43 -1.81 33.11
CA ARG A 43 4.39 -0.35 33.20
C ARG A 43 2.99 0.06 33.68
N PRO A 44 2.82 0.30 34.98
CA PRO A 44 1.50 0.62 35.57
C PRO A 44 0.83 1.83 34.94
N ASN A 45 1.62 2.86 34.62
CA ASN A 45 1.18 4.13 34.05
C ASN A 45 1.46 4.21 32.52
N GLY A 46 1.75 3.07 31.88
CA GLY A 46 2.02 3.03 30.45
C GLY A 46 3.29 3.77 30.02
N ARG A 47 3.26 4.28 28.81
CA ARG A 47 4.29 5.11 28.17
C ARG A 47 3.69 6.44 27.74
N LEU A 48 4.54 7.42 27.44
CA LEU A 48 4.13 8.73 26.91
C LEU A 48 3.83 8.66 25.39
N ASP A 49 4.28 7.61 24.71
CA ASP A 49 4.12 7.38 23.28
C ASP A 49 3.24 6.16 23.00
N PHE A 50 2.76 6.04 21.77
CA PHE A 50 2.08 4.86 21.27
C PHE A 50 3.07 3.71 21.13
N GLN A 51 2.62 2.48 21.34
CA GLN A 51 3.39 1.27 21.05
C GLN A 51 2.55 0.34 20.18
N LEU A 52 3.12 -0.09 19.05
CA LEU A 52 2.62 -1.16 18.22
C LEU A 52 3.60 -2.34 18.31
N ILE A 53 3.08 -3.53 18.57
CA ILE A 53 3.83 -4.79 18.61
C ILE A 53 3.23 -5.70 17.54
N TYR A 54 4.06 -6.31 16.70
CA TYR A 54 3.69 -7.34 15.73
C TYR A 54 4.38 -8.64 16.12
N ILE A 55 3.61 -9.72 16.29
CA ILE A 55 4.13 -11.07 16.61
C ILE A 55 4.43 -11.78 15.28
N SER A 56 5.70 -11.90 14.95
CA SER A 56 6.13 -12.49 13.68
C SER A 56 6.39 -14.00 13.77
N ASN A 57 6.54 -14.53 14.99
CA ASN A 57 6.61 -15.97 15.30
C ASN A 57 6.29 -16.22 16.77
N GLY A 58 5.79 -17.42 17.08
CA GLY A 58 5.43 -17.79 18.45
C GLY A 58 4.20 -17.05 18.96
N CYS A 59 4.20 -16.65 20.23
CA CYS A 59 3.08 -15.94 20.85
C CYS A 59 3.53 -15.02 22.00
N GLY A 60 2.64 -14.11 22.41
CA GLY A 60 2.80 -13.25 23.57
C GLY A 60 1.54 -13.25 24.43
N TYR A 61 1.70 -13.00 25.72
CA TYR A 61 0.60 -12.94 26.68
C TYR A 61 0.49 -11.51 27.21
N PHE A 62 -0.68 -10.91 27.03
CA PHE A 62 -0.95 -9.51 27.32
C PHE A 62 -2.10 -9.42 28.33
N LYS A 63 -1.92 -8.66 29.41
CA LYS A 63 -2.97 -8.46 30.40
C LYS A 63 -3.75 -7.20 30.04
N LEU A 64 -4.95 -7.40 29.50
CA LEU A 64 -5.88 -6.35 29.10
C LEU A 64 -7.15 -6.47 29.94
N ASN A 65 -7.61 -5.37 30.54
CA ASN A 65 -8.80 -5.35 31.38
C ASN A 65 -8.78 -6.45 32.46
N HIS A 66 -7.64 -6.62 33.14
CA HIS A 66 -7.39 -7.63 34.18
C HIS A 66 -7.41 -9.10 33.71
N GLN A 67 -7.55 -9.36 32.41
CA GLN A 67 -7.51 -10.71 31.81
C GLN A 67 -6.26 -10.90 30.96
N TRP A 68 -5.67 -12.10 31.04
CA TRP A 68 -4.57 -12.49 30.16
C TRP A 68 -5.11 -12.94 28.80
N ILE A 69 -4.69 -12.26 27.75
CA ILE A 69 -5.02 -12.56 26.36
C ILE A 69 -3.76 -13.04 25.67
N LYS A 70 -3.84 -14.19 25.03
CA LYS A 70 -2.77 -14.71 24.15
C LYS A 70 -2.89 -14.02 22.80
N ARG A 71 -1.79 -13.49 22.31
CA ARG A 71 -1.60 -13.04 20.94
C ARG A 71 -0.69 -14.01 20.23
N GLU A 72 -1.07 -14.42 19.04
CA GLU A 72 -0.36 -15.44 18.26
C GLU A 72 0.36 -14.82 17.07
N LYS A 73 1.12 -15.61 16.35
CA LYS A 73 1.77 -15.23 15.10
C LYS A 73 0.76 -14.58 14.13
N GLY A 74 1.10 -13.43 13.59
CA GLY A 74 0.22 -12.62 12.74
C GLY A 74 -0.64 -11.61 13.51
N ASP A 75 -0.58 -11.58 14.84
CA ASP A 75 -1.32 -10.59 15.65
C ASP A 75 -0.53 -9.29 15.82
N ILE A 76 -1.26 -8.19 15.91
CA ILE A 76 -0.76 -6.93 16.44
C ILE A 76 -1.40 -6.59 17.79
N GLN A 77 -0.62 -5.99 18.66
CA GLN A 77 -1.06 -5.37 19.91
C GLN A 77 -0.66 -3.91 19.91
N ILE A 78 -1.62 -3.04 20.19
CA ILE A 78 -1.41 -1.60 20.31
C ILE A 78 -1.66 -1.18 21.75
N PHE A 79 -0.81 -0.29 22.23
CA PHE A 79 -1.00 0.43 23.48
C PHE A 79 -1.01 1.92 23.19
N LEU A 80 -1.99 2.61 23.75
CA LEU A 80 -2.11 4.07 23.69
C LEU A 80 -1.22 4.72 24.77
N PRO A 81 -0.86 6.00 24.64
CA PRO A 81 -0.18 6.75 25.68
C PRO A 81 -0.94 6.69 27.01
N GLY A 82 -0.22 6.44 28.11
CA GLY A 82 -0.78 6.31 29.44
C GLY A 82 -1.48 4.97 29.73
N GLU A 83 -1.66 4.10 28.75
CA GLU A 83 -2.31 2.81 28.94
C GLU A 83 -1.37 1.85 29.67
N ARG A 84 -1.89 1.20 30.73
CA ARG A 84 -1.15 0.17 31.49
C ARG A 84 -0.66 -0.93 30.54
N GLN A 85 0.63 -1.23 30.63
CA GLN A 85 1.27 -2.30 29.86
C GLN A 85 1.74 -3.41 30.81
N GLU A 86 1.18 -4.61 30.63
CA GLU A 86 1.61 -5.81 31.35
C GLU A 86 1.58 -6.98 30.37
N TYR A 87 2.78 -7.50 30.00
CA TYR A 87 2.89 -8.59 29.03
C TYR A 87 4.14 -9.44 29.26
N THR A 88 4.07 -10.69 28.76
CA THR A 88 5.11 -11.71 28.95
C THR A 88 5.31 -12.50 27.67
N TYR A 89 6.56 -12.82 27.37
CA TYR A 89 6.98 -13.78 26.36
C TYR A 89 7.76 -14.90 27.06
N TYR A 90 7.33 -16.14 26.87
CA TYR A 90 8.03 -17.30 27.43
C TYR A 90 9.07 -17.84 26.44
N ALA A 91 10.25 -18.21 26.93
CA ALA A 91 11.34 -18.74 26.10
C ALA A 91 10.93 -20.00 25.33
N LYS A 92 10.07 -20.84 25.95
CA LYS A 92 9.53 -22.05 25.30
C LYS A 92 8.73 -21.80 24.04
N ASP A 93 8.14 -20.62 23.89
CA ASP A 93 7.31 -20.24 22.75
C ASP A 93 8.17 -19.70 21.58
N THR A 94 9.49 -19.50 21.78
CA THR A 94 10.47 -19.00 20.81
C THR A 94 9.96 -17.77 20.04
N SER A 95 9.32 -16.86 20.76
CA SER A 95 8.60 -15.75 20.14
C SER A 95 9.54 -14.73 19.50
N GLU A 96 9.17 -14.33 18.30
CA GLU A 96 9.79 -13.23 17.57
C GLU A 96 8.80 -12.08 17.46
N VAL A 97 9.21 -10.89 17.87
CA VAL A 97 8.35 -9.71 17.84
C VAL A 97 9.08 -8.53 17.25
N PHE A 98 8.36 -7.76 16.44
CA PHE A 98 8.73 -6.42 16.07
C PHE A 98 7.92 -5.43 16.88
N TRP A 99 8.53 -4.32 17.25
CA TRP A 99 7.84 -3.27 17.97
C TRP A 99 8.28 -1.90 17.46
N ILE A 100 7.36 -0.95 17.52
CA ILE A 100 7.61 0.44 17.14
C ILE A 100 6.91 1.36 18.13
N HIS A 101 7.61 2.42 18.52
CA HIS A 101 7.07 3.49 19.35
C HIS A 101 7.02 4.78 18.54
N PHE A 102 5.90 5.48 18.62
CA PHE A 102 5.66 6.70 17.86
C PHE A 102 4.80 7.67 18.64
N THR A 103 4.88 8.95 18.31
CA THR A 103 4.15 10.03 18.94
C THR A 103 3.81 11.12 17.93
N GLY A 104 2.91 12.04 18.27
CA GLY A 104 2.50 13.16 17.44
C GLY A 104 1.00 13.46 17.56
N LYS A 105 0.62 14.69 17.23
CA LYS A 105 -0.77 15.18 17.36
C LYS A 105 -1.80 14.41 16.52
N ASN A 106 -1.36 13.78 15.40
CA ASN A 106 -2.22 13.07 14.47
C ASN A 106 -2.14 11.53 14.59
N CYS A 107 -1.36 10.98 15.53
CA CYS A 107 -1.16 9.53 15.65
C CYS A 107 -2.47 8.76 15.85
N LYS A 108 -3.36 9.25 16.71
CA LYS A 108 -4.66 8.61 16.94
C LYS A 108 -5.50 8.61 15.66
N LYS A 109 -5.61 9.76 14.98
CA LYS A 109 -6.31 9.89 13.70
C LYS A 109 -5.73 8.98 12.63
N LEU A 110 -4.41 8.83 12.58
CA LEU A 110 -3.71 7.95 11.65
C LEU A 110 -4.09 6.47 11.86
N LEU A 111 -4.15 6.01 13.12
CA LEU A 111 -4.58 4.66 13.44
C LEU A 111 -6.05 4.43 13.07
N GLU A 112 -6.92 5.41 13.32
CA GLU A 112 -8.35 5.38 12.94
C GLU A 112 -8.54 5.36 11.41
N GLU A 113 -7.79 6.18 10.67
CA GLU A 113 -7.86 6.29 9.21
C GLU A 113 -7.53 4.96 8.52
N TYR A 114 -6.54 4.23 9.04
CA TYR A 114 -6.15 2.92 8.51
C TYR A 114 -6.80 1.73 9.23
N ASP A 115 -7.80 1.95 10.10
CA ASP A 115 -8.50 0.91 10.88
C ASP A 115 -7.53 0.01 11.66
N ILE A 116 -6.49 0.62 12.25
CA ILE A 116 -5.44 -0.12 12.97
C ILE A 116 -5.77 -0.22 14.46
N HIS A 117 -6.07 -1.42 14.88
CA HIS A 117 -6.37 -1.78 16.27
C HIS A 117 -5.75 -3.16 16.60
N SER A 118 -5.77 -3.55 17.88
CA SER A 118 -5.22 -4.84 18.30
C SER A 118 -6.06 -6.00 17.76
N CYS A 119 -5.56 -6.69 16.74
CA CYS A 119 -6.25 -7.77 16.04
C CYS A 119 -5.28 -8.73 15.35
N HIS A 120 -5.82 -9.77 14.72
CA HIS A 120 -5.08 -10.60 13.77
C HIS A 120 -5.02 -9.90 12.41
N ILE A 121 -3.80 -9.77 11.87
CA ILE A 121 -3.55 -9.18 10.54
C ILE A 121 -2.88 -10.16 9.58
N GLY A 122 -2.64 -11.41 10.03
CA GLY A 122 -1.97 -12.43 9.24
C GLY A 122 -0.46 -12.20 9.08
N GLU A 123 0.11 -12.93 8.14
CA GLU A 123 1.54 -12.94 7.86
C GLU A 123 1.84 -12.35 6.48
N ASN A 124 2.83 -11.45 6.42
CA ASN A 124 3.36 -10.93 5.17
C ASN A 124 4.84 -10.62 5.33
N ILE A 125 5.66 -11.09 4.40
CA ILE A 125 7.11 -10.81 4.39
C ILE A 125 7.40 -9.31 4.34
N LEU A 126 6.52 -8.53 3.68
CA LEU A 126 6.64 -7.08 3.60
C LEU A 126 6.62 -6.42 4.99
N PHE A 127 5.85 -6.95 5.94
CA PHE A 127 5.81 -6.39 7.30
C PHE A 127 7.19 -6.46 7.96
N LYS A 128 7.82 -7.64 7.93
CA LYS A 128 9.17 -7.83 8.47
C LYS A 128 10.19 -6.93 7.79
N THR A 129 10.14 -6.83 6.47
CA THR A 129 11.03 -5.98 5.66
C THR A 129 10.90 -4.51 6.08
N LEU A 130 9.69 -3.98 6.19
CA LEU A 130 9.46 -2.58 6.57
C LEU A 130 9.94 -2.27 7.99
N PHE A 131 9.72 -3.17 8.95
CA PHE A 131 10.28 -3.02 10.30
C PHE A 131 11.81 -3.01 10.28
N GLN A 132 12.44 -3.92 9.53
CA GLN A 132 13.90 -3.99 9.40
C GLN A 132 14.49 -2.73 8.76
N GLU A 133 13.86 -2.19 7.73
CA GLU A 133 14.27 -0.93 7.10
C GLU A 133 14.16 0.25 8.08
N ILE A 134 13.08 0.36 8.85
CA ILE A 134 12.93 1.39 9.89
C ILE A 134 14.03 1.26 10.95
N ILE A 135 14.33 0.05 11.42
CA ILE A 135 15.39 -0.20 12.40
C ILE A 135 16.74 0.26 11.85
N LEU A 136 17.07 -0.16 10.62
CA LEU A 136 18.32 0.16 9.97
C LEU A 136 18.53 1.67 9.78
N GLU A 137 17.49 2.37 9.32
CA GLU A 137 17.55 3.83 9.13
C GLU A 137 17.68 4.59 10.45
N LEU A 138 17.01 4.13 11.52
CA LEU A 138 17.18 4.69 12.85
C LEU A 138 18.59 4.46 13.44
N GLN A 139 19.26 3.38 13.04
CA GLN A 139 20.64 3.10 13.43
C GLN A 139 21.67 3.93 12.64
N LEU A 140 21.48 4.05 11.32
CA LEU A 140 22.42 4.69 10.41
C LEU A 140 22.23 6.21 10.33
N LYS A 141 21.00 6.71 10.50
CA LYS A 141 20.64 8.14 10.44
C LYS A 141 21.17 8.84 9.21
N LYS A 142 20.99 8.23 8.03
CA LYS A 142 21.37 8.82 6.75
C LYS A 142 20.59 10.10 6.48
N TYR A 143 21.07 10.93 5.55
CA TYR A 143 20.33 12.12 5.15
C TYR A 143 18.88 11.81 4.77
N GLY A 144 17.92 12.52 5.39
CA GLY A 144 16.49 12.31 5.16
C GLY A 144 15.88 11.09 5.85
N PHE A 145 16.59 10.44 6.80
CA PHE A 145 16.12 9.23 7.47
C PHE A 145 14.75 9.41 8.17
N GLU A 146 14.45 10.57 8.73
CA GLU A 146 13.16 10.83 9.40
C GLU A 146 11.99 10.72 8.42
N ALA A 147 12.11 11.31 7.23
CA ALA A 147 11.10 11.20 6.18
C ALA A 147 11.00 9.76 5.65
N TYR A 148 12.13 9.06 5.53
CA TYR A 148 12.18 7.67 5.07
C TYR A 148 11.47 6.72 6.05
N ILE A 149 11.78 6.79 7.36
CA ILE A 149 11.11 5.96 8.38
C ILE A 149 9.62 6.30 8.50
N ALA A 150 9.25 7.58 8.36
CA ALA A 150 7.86 8.01 8.36
C ALA A 150 7.09 7.39 7.18
N SER A 151 7.63 7.43 5.97
CA SER A 151 7.01 6.82 4.78
C SER A 151 6.90 5.30 4.89
N ASN A 152 7.90 4.61 5.42
CA ASN A 152 7.85 3.16 5.66
C ASN A 152 6.83 2.79 6.73
N PHE A 153 6.65 3.61 7.77
CA PHE A 153 5.62 3.39 8.77
C PHE A 153 4.21 3.54 8.19
N ILE A 154 3.95 4.59 7.40
CA ILE A 154 2.68 4.75 6.68
C ILE A 154 2.42 3.55 5.76
N LYS A 155 3.44 3.13 4.99
CA LYS A 155 3.35 1.94 4.12
C LYS A 155 3.03 0.67 4.92
N LEU A 156 3.58 0.52 6.12
CA LEU A 156 3.30 -0.59 7.02
C LEU A 156 1.82 -0.59 7.46
N LEU A 157 1.29 0.56 7.91
CA LEU A 157 -0.11 0.69 8.33
C LEU A 157 -1.08 0.41 7.16
N ILE A 158 -0.81 0.97 5.97
CA ILE A 158 -1.58 0.68 4.74
C ILE A 158 -1.53 -0.82 4.42
N SER A 159 -0.37 -1.45 4.57
CA SER A 159 -0.22 -2.88 4.27
C SER A 159 -0.98 -3.76 5.27
N PHE A 160 -1.02 -3.38 6.55
CA PHE A 160 -1.85 -4.02 7.56
C PHE A 160 -3.35 -3.92 7.20
N ASN A 161 -3.82 -2.71 6.90
CA ASN A 161 -5.20 -2.48 6.51
C ASN A 161 -5.60 -3.28 5.26
N ARG A 162 -4.74 -3.29 4.22
CA ARG A 162 -4.97 -4.09 2.99
C ARG A 162 -5.10 -5.58 3.29
N THR A 163 -4.31 -6.12 4.22
CA THR A 163 -4.41 -7.54 4.59
C THR A 163 -5.73 -7.81 5.31
N LEU A 164 -6.14 -6.95 6.25
CA LEU A 164 -7.44 -7.03 6.92
C LEU A 164 -8.62 -6.96 5.93
N LEU A 165 -8.55 -6.06 4.95
CA LEU A 165 -9.55 -5.94 3.91
C LEU A 165 -9.58 -7.18 3.00
N ASN A 166 -8.42 -7.74 2.64
CA ASN A 166 -8.33 -8.94 1.81
C ASN A 166 -8.89 -10.19 2.52
N GLU A 167 -8.77 -10.28 3.83
CA GLU A 167 -9.42 -11.35 4.61
C GLU A 167 -10.95 -11.19 4.61
N LYS A 168 -11.46 -9.96 4.68
CA LYS A 168 -12.91 -9.68 4.56
C LYS A 168 -13.46 -9.88 3.14
N TYR A 169 -12.65 -9.65 2.10
CA TYR A 169 -13.03 -9.76 0.69
C TYR A 169 -12.18 -10.83 0.02
N SER A 170 -12.55 -12.12 0.16
CA SER A 170 -11.87 -13.33 -0.36
C SER A 170 -10.63 -13.09 -1.25
N ALA A 171 -9.47 -13.32 -0.69
CA ALA A 171 -8.13 -12.96 -1.19
C ALA A 171 -7.75 -13.42 -2.61
N HIS A 172 -8.43 -14.43 -3.20
CA HIS A 172 -8.08 -14.97 -4.51
C HIS A 172 -8.55 -14.12 -5.70
N THR A 173 -9.68 -13.42 -5.55
CA THR A 173 -10.31 -12.69 -6.65
C THR A 173 -9.65 -11.35 -6.94
N ASN A 174 -9.22 -10.62 -5.92
CA ASN A 174 -8.54 -9.32 -6.12
C ASN A 174 -7.17 -9.49 -6.76
N PHE A 175 -6.40 -10.50 -6.36
CA PHE A 175 -5.09 -10.78 -6.97
C PHE A 175 -5.18 -11.12 -8.46
N ALA A 176 -6.22 -11.86 -8.87
CA ALA A 176 -6.46 -12.17 -10.28
C ALA A 176 -6.79 -10.91 -11.10
N LEU A 177 -7.61 -10.00 -10.53
CA LEU A 177 -7.91 -8.71 -11.17
C LEU A 177 -6.67 -7.80 -11.24
N ASP A 178 -5.87 -7.72 -10.18
CA ASP A 178 -4.64 -6.93 -10.16
C ASP A 178 -3.66 -7.39 -11.25
N ARG A 179 -3.48 -8.71 -11.40
CA ARG A 179 -2.67 -9.29 -12.48
C ARG A 179 -3.24 -8.97 -13.85
N LEU A 180 -4.55 -9.07 -14.04
CA LEU A 180 -5.21 -8.72 -15.30
C LEU A 180 -4.99 -7.23 -15.63
N ILE A 181 -5.15 -6.32 -14.66
CA ILE A 181 -4.90 -4.89 -14.85
C ILE A 181 -3.47 -4.62 -15.31
N LEU A 182 -2.47 -5.25 -14.66
CA LEU A 182 -1.07 -5.12 -15.06
C LEU A 182 -0.85 -5.62 -16.49
N GLU A 183 -1.40 -6.77 -16.82
CA GLU A 183 -1.30 -7.39 -18.15
C GLU A 183 -1.94 -6.51 -19.21
N LEU A 184 -3.16 -5.99 -18.97
CA LEU A 184 -3.84 -5.08 -19.88
C LEU A 184 -3.07 -3.76 -20.10
N ASN A 185 -2.40 -3.23 -19.07
CA ASN A 185 -1.59 -2.02 -19.19
C ASN A 185 -0.30 -2.25 -19.98
N GLN A 186 0.31 -3.44 -19.89
CA GLN A 186 1.55 -3.80 -20.57
C GLN A 186 1.31 -4.25 -22.02
N HIS A 187 0.20 -4.95 -22.26
CA HIS A 187 -0.14 -5.62 -23.52
C HIS A 187 -1.49 -5.18 -24.09
N TYR A 188 -1.81 -3.88 -23.94
CA TYR A 188 -3.10 -3.30 -24.37
C TYR A 188 -3.33 -3.40 -25.90
N GLN A 189 -2.27 -3.43 -26.70
CA GLN A 189 -2.31 -3.55 -28.17
C GLN A 189 -2.72 -4.93 -28.65
N ASP A 190 -2.56 -5.98 -27.80
CA ASP A 190 -2.84 -7.35 -28.18
C ASP A 190 -4.34 -7.61 -28.33
N PHE A 191 -4.67 -8.72 -28.99
CA PHE A 191 -6.06 -9.14 -29.05
C PHE A 191 -6.55 -9.59 -27.69
N TRP A 192 -7.56 -8.90 -27.17
CA TRP A 192 -8.27 -9.21 -25.95
C TRP A 192 -9.76 -9.36 -26.20
N SER A 193 -10.34 -10.41 -25.63
CA SER A 193 -11.79 -10.62 -25.53
C SER A 193 -12.14 -10.88 -24.06
N ILE A 194 -13.43 -10.82 -23.74
CA ILE A 194 -13.88 -11.12 -22.36
C ILE A 194 -13.58 -12.59 -21.98
N GLU A 195 -13.62 -13.51 -22.95
CA GLU A 195 -13.25 -14.91 -22.81
C GLU A 195 -11.78 -15.03 -22.38
N LYS A 196 -10.87 -14.40 -23.15
CA LYS A 196 -9.42 -14.44 -22.89
C LYS A 196 -9.08 -13.80 -21.53
N MET A 197 -9.75 -12.71 -21.16
CA MET A 197 -9.58 -12.08 -19.84
C MET A 197 -10.05 -13.01 -18.70
N ALA A 198 -11.19 -13.69 -18.90
CA ALA A 198 -11.74 -14.62 -17.93
C ALA A 198 -10.86 -15.87 -17.77
N GLU A 199 -10.35 -16.41 -18.86
CA GLU A 199 -9.38 -17.51 -18.87
C GLU A 199 -8.09 -17.11 -18.14
N TYR A 200 -7.53 -15.92 -18.41
CA TYR A 200 -6.34 -15.39 -17.72
C TYR A 200 -6.52 -15.32 -16.21
N CYS A 201 -7.73 -14.99 -15.75
CA CYS A 201 -8.09 -14.92 -14.34
C CYS A 201 -8.52 -16.27 -13.73
N ASN A 202 -8.67 -17.34 -14.52
CA ASN A 202 -9.33 -18.60 -14.13
C ASN A 202 -10.75 -18.38 -13.57
N LEU A 203 -11.53 -17.50 -14.21
CA LEU A 203 -12.90 -17.12 -13.83
C LEU A 203 -13.86 -17.37 -14.99
N SER A 204 -15.17 -17.47 -14.70
CA SER A 204 -16.18 -17.38 -15.75
C SER A 204 -16.33 -15.92 -16.22
N GLN A 205 -16.77 -15.73 -17.48
CA GLN A 205 -16.96 -14.40 -18.08
C GLN A 205 -17.92 -13.51 -17.27
N ASP A 206 -19.02 -14.11 -16.83
CA ASP A 206 -20.06 -13.42 -16.02
C ASP A 206 -19.49 -12.99 -14.66
N TYR A 207 -18.77 -13.90 -14.02
CA TYR A 207 -18.16 -13.62 -12.72
C TYR A 207 -17.07 -12.55 -12.82
N LEU A 208 -16.18 -12.64 -13.84
CA LEU A 208 -15.20 -11.60 -14.10
C LEU A 208 -15.86 -10.25 -14.35
N SER A 209 -16.89 -10.21 -15.21
CA SER A 209 -17.58 -8.96 -15.54
C SER A 209 -18.26 -8.33 -14.32
N HIS A 210 -18.90 -9.16 -13.48
CA HIS A 210 -19.53 -8.70 -12.24
C HIS A 210 -18.48 -8.17 -11.25
N LEU A 211 -17.44 -8.95 -11.00
CA LEU A 211 -16.37 -8.60 -10.06
C LEU A 211 -15.64 -7.33 -10.49
N PHE A 212 -15.23 -7.24 -11.77
CA PHE A 212 -14.54 -6.10 -12.32
C PHE A 212 -15.39 -4.82 -12.25
N LYS A 213 -16.69 -4.93 -12.54
CA LYS A 213 -17.63 -3.81 -12.43
C LYS A 213 -17.83 -3.38 -10.97
N LYS A 214 -17.82 -4.33 -10.02
CA LYS A 214 -17.89 -4.04 -8.58
C LYS A 214 -16.67 -3.24 -8.10
N GLU A 215 -15.46 -3.64 -8.52
CA GLU A 215 -14.20 -3.04 -8.05
C GLU A 215 -13.87 -1.74 -8.80
N TYR A 216 -14.04 -1.71 -10.13
CA TYR A 216 -13.61 -0.59 -10.99
C TYR A 216 -14.77 0.25 -11.54
N HIS A 217 -16.03 -0.09 -11.23
CA HIS A 217 -17.27 0.60 -11.68
C HIS A 217 -17.47 0.62 -13.20
N ILE A 218 -16.66 -0.11 -13.97
CA ILE A 218 -16.72 -0.27 -15.42
C ILE A 218 -16.48 -1.73 -15.83
N THR A 219 -16.83 -2.10 -17.06
CA THR A 219 -16.54 -3.46 -17.57
C THR A 219 -15.08 -3.61 -17.98
N PRO A 220 -14.51 -4.84 -17.98
CA PRO A 220 -13.13 -5.10 -18.41
C PRO A 220 -12.82 -4.55 -19.80
N MET A 221 -13.71 -4.78 -20.78
CA MET A 221 -13.54 -4.29 -22.15
C MET A 221 -13.58 -2.75 -22.24
N LYS A 222 -14.40 -2.09 -21.41
CA LYS A 222 -14.41 -0.62 -21.34
C LYS A 222 -13.13 -0.09 -20.73
N TYR A 223 -12.58 -0.77 -19.72
CA TYR A 223 -11.28 -0.44 -19.13
C TYR A 223 -10.15 -0.52 -20.16
N LEU A 224 -10.07 -1.63 -20.91
CA LEU A 224 -9.10 -1.76 -22.02
C LEU A 224 -9.26 -0.66 -23.06
N SER A 225 -10.52 -0.35 -23.43
CA SER A 225 -10.79 0.74 -24.39
C SER A 225 -10.26 2.09 -23.87
N GLN A 226 -10.40 2.39 -22.59
CA GLN A 226 -9.86 3.62 -21.96
C GLN A 226 -8.33 3.65 -22.03
N ILE A 227 -7.64 2.53 -21.73
CA ILE A 227 -6.18 2.44 -21.86
C ILE A 227 -5.78 2.77 -23.31
N ARG A 228 -6.41 2.12 -24.29
CA ARG A 228 -6.10 2.31 -25.73
C ARG A 228 -6.33 3.75 -26.20
N ILE A 229 -7.43 4.37 -25.77
CA ILE A 229 -7.71 5.76 -26.10
C ILE A 229 -6.67 6.70 -25.46
N ASN A 230 -6.29 6.50 -24.22
CA ASN A 230 -5.24 7.29 -23.58
C ASN A 230 -3.90 7.14 -24.30
N LYS A 231 -3.51 5.93 -24.70
CA LYS A 231 -2.30 5.70 -25.50
C LYS A 231 -2.39 6.32 -26.90
N ALA A 232 -3.57 6.29 -27.51
CA ALA A 232 -3.79 6.96 -28.78
C ALA A 232 -3.58 8.49 -28.68
N LYS A 233 -3.98 9.10 -27.56
CA LYS A 233 -3.75 10.54 -27.31
C LYS A 233 -2.26 10.87 -27.28
N ASP A 234 -1.42 10.01 -26.70
CA ASP A 234 0.03 10.18 -26.68
C ASP A 234 0.58 10.16 -28.12
N PHE A 235 0.23 9.15 -28.95
CA PHE A 235 0.65 9.08 -30.35
C PHE A 235 0.13 10.25 -31.19
N LEU A 236 -1.09 10.72 -30.94
CA LEU A 236 -1.67 11.87 -31.67
C LEU A 236 -0.98 13.18 -31.29
N ALA A 237 -0.46 13.32 -30.08
CA ALA A 237 0.20 14.52 -29.58
C ALA A 237 1.67 14.63 -30.03
N TYR A 238 2.39 13.51 -30.05
CA TYR A 238 3.84 13.50 -30.20
C TYR A 238 4.33 12.89 -31.52
N GLU A 239 3.48 12.15 -32.22
CA GLU A 239 3.85 11.43 -33.43
C GLU A 239 3.04 11.90 -34.63
N ASN A 240 3.70 12.16 -35.78
CA ASN A 240 3.01 12.53 -37.01
C ASN A 240 2.61 11.28 -37.83
N LEU A 241 1.96 10.32 -37.15
CA LEU A 241 1.51 9.08 -37.79
C LEU A 241 0.11 9.23 -38.40
N PRO A 242 -0.23 8.53 -39.49
CA PRO A 242 -1.60 8.43 -39.98
C PRO A 242 -2.55 7.92 -38.88
N ILE A 243 -3.79 8.41 -38.87
CA ILE A 243 -4.80 7.98 -37.89
C ILE A 243 -5.04 6.46 -37.94
N SER A 244 -4.97 5.88 -39.14
CA SER A 244 -5.05 4.41 -39.30
C SER A 244 -3.91 3.66 -38.59
N GLU A 245 -2.69 4.20 -38.72
CA GLU A 245 -1.52 3.61 -38.03
C GLU A 245 -1.61 3.73 -36.52
N VAL A 246 -2.01 4.88 -35.99
CA VAL A 246 -2.30 5.05 -34.56
C VAL A 246 -3.34 4.02 -34.08
N SER A 247 -4.40 3.81 -34.90
CA SER A 247 -5.42 2.78 -34.61
C SER A 247 -4.81 1.40 -34.40
N TYR A 248 -3.95 0.95 -35.31
CA TYR A 248 -3.30 -0.37 -35.22
C TYR A 248 -2.34 -0.44 -34.04
N LEU A 249 -1.53 0.58 -33.81
CA LEU A 249 -0.57 0.63 -32.70
C LEU A 249 -1.25 0.51 -31.31
N VAL A 250 -2.49 0.99 -31.20
CA VAL A 250 -3.23 0.87 -29.93
C VAL A 250 -4.18 -0.33 -29.91
N GLY A 251 -4.08 -1.25 -30.85
CA GLY A 251 -4.77 -2.53 -30.84
C GLY A 251 -6.18 -2.55 -31.43
N TYR A 252 -6.55 -1.58 -32.28
CA TYR A 252 -7.79 -1.64 -33.06
C TYR A 252 -7.48 -2.14 -34.49
N SER A 253 -8.18 -3.16 -34.91
CA SER A 253 -8.08 -3.71 -36.28
C SER A 253 -8.86 -2.89 -37.34
N ASP A 254 -9.84 -2.08 -36.90
CA ASP A 254 -10.65 -1.23 -37.75
C ASP A 254 -10.47 0.27 -37.38
N PRO A 255 -9.82 1.08 -38.22
CA PRO A 255 -9.63 2.50 -37.97
C PRO A 255 -10.93 3.32 -37.90
N LEU A 256 -12.01 2.86 -38.54
CA LEU A 256 -13.31 3.55 -38.48
C LEU A 256 -13.97 3.27 -37.11
N TYR A 257 -13.87 2.06 -36.61
CA TYR A 257 -14.33 1.72 -35.27
C TYR A 257 -13.52 2.47 -34.20
N PHE A 258 -12.19 2.53 -34.35
CA PHE A 258 -11.32 3.33 -33.50
C PHE A 258 -11.78 4.81 -33.48
N SER A 259 -11.96 5.42 -34.63
CA SER A 259 -12.33 6.84 -34.72
C SER A 259 -13.68 7.14 -34.05
N ARG A 260 -14.65 6.23 -34.20
CA ARG A 260 -15.96 6.31 -33.51
C ARG A 260 -15.80 6.17 -32.02
N THR A 261 -15.00 5.19 -31.55
CA THR A 261 -14.74 4.96 -30.13
C THR A 261 -14.01 6.13 -29.50
N PHE A 262 -12.98 6.65 -30.16
CA PHE A 262 -12.25 7.84 -29.73
C PHE A 262 -13.17 9.05 -29.60
N LYS A 263 -13.98 9.34 -30.65
CA LYS A 263 -14.95 10.45 -30.60
C LYS A 263 -15.97 10.29 -29.49
N LYS A 264 -16.40 9.06 -29.19
CA LYS A 264 -17.32 8.79 -28.07
C LYS A 264 -16.67 9.06 -26.71
N SER A 265 -15.37 8.80 -26.57
CA SER A 265 -14.61 9.04 -25.34
C SER A 265 -14.25 10.51 -25.16
N GLU A 266 -13.67 11.13 -26.18
CA GLU A 266 -13.04 12.45 -26.10
C GLU A 266 -13.93 13.59 -26.64
N GLN A 267 -15.13 13.28 -27.15
CA GLN A 267 -16.11 14.19 -27.75
C GLN A 267 -15.65 14.84 -29.07
N VAL A 268 -14.41 14.63 -29.50
CA VAL A 268 -13.81 15.11 -30.76
C VAL A 268 -13.20 13.95 -31.54
N SER A 269 -13.05 14.10 -32.87
CA SER A 269 -12.39 13.08 -33.69
C SER A 269 -10.87 13.04 -33.40
N PRO A 270 -10.18 11.88 -33.64
CA PRO A 270 -8.72 11.81 -33.50
C PRO A 270 -7.98 12.90 -34.29
N GLN A 271 -8.46 13.22 -35.49
CA GLN A 271 -7.86 14.26 -36.33
C GLN A 271 -8.07 15.67 -35.74
N GLN A 272 -9.25 15.94 -35.18
CA GLN A 272 -9.51 17.20 -34.49
C GLN A 272 -8.67 17.33 -33.24
N TYR A 273 -8.62 16.29 -32.43
CA TYR A 273 -7.80 16.22 -31.22
C TYR A 273 -6.33 16.56 -31.52
N ARG A 274 -5.75 15.97 -32.58
CA ARG A 274 -4.37 16.29 -33.04
C ARG A 274 -4.22 17.76 -33.37
N ARG A 275 -5.14 18.33 -34.12
CA ARG A 275 -5.08 19.75 -34.50
C ARG A 275 -5.12 20.67 -33.30
N ASP A 276 -6.00 20.38 -32.35
CA ASP A 276 -6.19 21.20 -31.16
C ASP A 276 -4.92 21.21 -30.28
N ILE A 277 -4.28 20.06 -30.10
CA ILE A 277 -3.02 19.94 -29.33
C ILE A 277 -1.87 20.66 -30.05
N LEU A 278 -1.72 20.51 -31.37
CA LEU A 278 -0.66 21.18 -32.12
C LEU A 278 -0.82 22.70 -32.08
N GLN A 279 -2.04 23.22 -32.05
CA GLN A 279 -2.29 24.66 -31.89
C GLN A 279 -1.89 25.18 -30.50
N ILE A 280 -2.09 24.38 -29.47
CA ILE A 280 -1.70 24.75 -28.09
C ILE A 280 -0.17 24.79 -27.93
N HIS A 281 0.57 23.93 -28.66
CA HIS A 281 2.03 23.82 -28.58
C HIS A 281 2.79 24.69 -29.60
N THR A 282 2.11 25.49 -30.45
CA THR A 282 2.77 26.44 -31.30
C THR A 282 2.98 27.74 -30.52
N PRO A 283 4.21 28.09 -30.06
CA PRO A 283 4.43 29.38 -29.42
C PRO A 283 4.17 30.49 -30.43
N PHE A 284 3.45 31.51 -30.01
CA PHE A 284 3.33 32.76 -30.77
C PHE A 284 4.73 33.37 -30.92
N HIS A 285 5.43 33.02 -32.01
CA HIS A 285 6.56 33.79 -32.46
C HIS A 285 6.04 34.87 -33.45
N THR A 286 5.60 35.97 -32.91
CA THR A 286 5.60 37.26 -33.62
C THR A 286 6.62 38.12 -32.90
N TYR A 287 7.87 38.03 -33.34
CA TYR A 287 8.77 39.17 -33.25
C TYR A 287 8.59 39.90 -34.58
N GLU A 288 7.77 40.94 -34.60
CA GLU A 288 7.89 42.00 -35.60
C GLU A 288 9.13 42.82 -35.24
N VAL A 289 10.02 42.95 -36.20
CA VAL A 289 11.19 43.86 -36.22
C VAL A 289 10.71 45.27 -36.59
#